data_e9ca5b53bfdb883ebb2e228585504b82
#
_entry.id   e9ca5b53bfdb883ebb2e228585504b82
#
_cell.length_a   1.000
_cell.length_b   1.000
_cell.length_c   1.000
_cell.angle_alpha   90.00
_cell.angle_beta   90.00
_cell.angle_gamma   90.00
#
_symmetry.space_group_name_H-M   'P 1'
#
loop_
_entity.id
_entity.type
_entity.pdbx_description
1 polymer ?
#
loop_
_entity_poly.entity_id
_entity_poly.type
_entity_poly.pdbx_seq_one_letter_code
_entity_poly.pdbx_strand_id
1 'polypeptide(L)'
;MANHKSSVKRIRQTKVKTLHNKYYAKTMRNAVRKLRATTDKDEAAKQFPVVQKMLDKLAKTNIIHANKAANLKSSLSMHVNKLG
;
A
#
# COMPACT_ATOMS: atom_id res chain seq x y z
N MET A 1 -3.13 39.34 11.30
CA MET A 1 -2.64 38.00 11.57
C MET A 1 -2.81 37.07 10.39
N ALA A 2 -1.89 37.19 9.45
CA ALA A 2 -1.88 36.38 8.23
C ALA A 2 -1.69 34.88 8.52
N ASN A 3 -1.12 34.54 9.70
CA ASN A 3 -0.77 33.18 10.04
C ASN A 3 -1.98 32.27 10.29
N HIS A 4 -3.14 32.82 10.63
CA HIS A 4 -4.33 32.01 10.92
C HIS A 4 -4.88 31.29 9.69
N LYS A 5 -4.94 31.97 8.55
CA LYS A 5 -5.43 31.37 7.31
C LYS A 5 -4.50 30.25 6.82
N SER A 6 -3.19 30.44 6.94
CA SER A 6 -2.22 29.43 6.57
C SER A 6 -2.31 28.18 7.46
N SER A 7 -2.50 28.38 8.76
CA SER A 7 -2.63 27.27 9.71
C SER A 7 -3.89 26.44 9.43
N VAL A 8 -5.02 27.10 9.15
CA VAL A 8 -6.28 26.39 8.85
C VAL A 8 -6.13 25.58 7.55
N LYS A 9 -5.52 26.16 6.53
CA LYS A 9 -5.30 25.47 5.27
C LYS A 9 -4.39 24.24 5.47
N ARG A 10 -3.32 24.39 6.24
CA ARG A 10 -2.38 23.29 6.54
C ARG A 10 -3.07 22.15 7.30
N ILE A 11 -3.92 22.48 8.27
CA ILE A 11 -4.68 21.49 9.02
C ILE A 11 -5.60 20.70 8.08
N ARG A 12 -6.30 21.39 7.18
CA ARG A 12 -7.16 20.74 6.19
C ARG A 12 -6.38 19.79 5.30
N GLN A 13 -5.23 20.24 4.77
CA GLN A 13 -4.38 19.41 3.92
C GLN A 13 -3.89 18.19 4.65
N THR A 14 -3.49 18.33 5.92
CA THR A 14 -3.03 17.22 6.75
C THR A 14 -4.15 16.21 6.96
N LYS A 15 -5.37 16.67 7.26
CA LYS A 15 -6.52 15.76 7.44
C LYS A 15 -6.85 15.02 6.16
N VAL A 16 -6.85 15.69 5.01
CA VAL A 16 -7.12 15.06 3.72
C VAL A 16 -6.04 14.02 3.41
N LYS A 17 -4.77 14.35 3.61
CA LYS A 17 -3.67 13.40 3.43
C LYS A 17 -3.82 12.18 4.33
N THR A 18 -4.16 12.39 5.58
CA THR A 18 -4.33 11.29 6.55
C THR A 18 -5.44 10.35 6.10
N LEU A 19 -6.57 10.89 5.63
CA LEU A 19 -7.69 10.08 5.13
C LEU A 19 -7.27 9.29 3.89
N HIS A 20 -6.59 9.92 2.94
CA HIS A 20 -6.08 9.24 1.75
C HIS A 20 -5.10 8.14 2.12
N ASN A 21 -4.17 8.42 3.03
CA ASN A 21 -3.18 7.45 3.46
C ASN A 21 -3.84 6.23 4.11
N LYS A 22 -4.84 6.44 4.96
CA LYS A 22 -5.59 5.35 5.59
C LYS A 22 -6.32 4.52 4.55
N TYR A 23 -6.93 5.17 3.56
CA TYR A 23 -7.65 4.49 2.48
C TYR A 23 -6.69 3.60 1.68
N TYR A 24 -5.56 4.15 1.25
CA TYR A 24 -4.58 3.41 0.47
C TYR A 24 -3.95 2.27 1.27
N ALA A 25 -3.64 2.52 2.55
CA ALA A 25 -3.08 1.49 3.41
C ALA A 25 -4.08 0.35 3.63
N LYS A 26 -5.36 0.66 3.79
CA LYS A 26 -6.41 -0.35 3.93
C LYS A 26 -6.57 -1.15 2.64
N THR A 27 -6.58 -0.48 1.49
CA THR A 27 -6.67 -1.13 0.18
C THR A 27 -5.48 -2.06 -0.04
N MET A 28 -4.28 -1.63 0.31
CA MET A 28 -3.07 -2.43 0.22
C MET A 28 -3.16 -3.68 1.10
N ARG A 29 -3.58 -3.51 2.36
CA ARG A 29 -3.71 -4.65 3.29
C ARG A 29 -4.73 -5.66 2.79
N ASN A 30 -5.85 -5.19 2.23
CA ASN A 30 -6.87 -6.07 1.66
C ASN A 30 -6.33 -6.82 0.45
N ALA A 31 -5.56 -6.15 -0.42
CA ALA A 31 -4.95 -6.78 -1.59
C ALA A 31 -3.92 -7.84 -1.17
N VAL A 32 -3.09 -7.54 -0.18
CA VAL A 32 -2.12 -8.49 0.36
C VAL A 32 -2.82 -9.70 0.96
N ARG A 33 -3.87 -9.46 1.74
CA ARG A 33 -4.65 -10.54 2.37
C ARG A 33 -5.30 -11.43 1.30
N LYS A 34 -5.86 -10.82 0.27
CA LYS A 34 -6.48 -11.56 -0.84
C LYS A 34 -5.47 -12.43 -1.56
N LEU A 35 -4.28 -11.88 -1.83
CA LEU A 35 -3.21 -12.64 -2.48
C LEU A 35 -2.77 -13.81 -1.61
N ARG A 36 -2.61 -13.61 -0.30
CA ARG A 36 -2.23 -14.67 0.63
C ARG A 36 -3.29 -15.76 0.75
N ALA A 37 -4.56 -15.39 0.59
CA ALA A 37 -5.67 -16.35 0.63
C ALA A 37 -5.84 -17.10 -0.68
N THR A 38 -5.26 -16.62 -1.78
CA THR A 38 -5.33 -17.26 -3.08
C THR A 38 -4.50 -18.53 -3.08
N THR A 39 -5.12 -19.66 -3.43
CA THR A 39 -4.45 -20.96 -3.48
C THR A 39 -4.09 -21.37 -4.91
N ASP A 40 -4.67 -20.70 -5.91
CA ASP A 40 -4.40 -20.95 -7.32
C ASP A 40 -3.17 -20.15 -7.77
N LYS A 41 -2.16 -20.87 -8.26
CA LYS A 41 -0.91 -20.24 -8.71
C LYS A 41 -1.14 -19.24 -9.84
N ASP A 42 -2.00 -19.59 -10.81
CA ASP A 42 -2.25 -18.72 -11.96
C ASP A 42 -2.90 -17.40 -11.52
N GLU A 43 -3.87 -17.46 -10.61
CA GLU A 43 -4.50 -16.27 -10.07
C GLU A 43 -3.52 -15.45 -9.22
N ALA A 44 -2.75 -16.13 -8.39
CA ALA A 44 -1.73 -15.47 -7.58
C ALA A 44 -0.70 -14.76 -8.46
N ALA A 45 -0.26 -15.40 -9.53
CA ALA A 45 0.67 -14.81 -10.48
C ALA A 45 0.09 -13.59 -11.19
N LYS A 46 -1.22 -13.56 -11.43
CA LYS A 46 -1.90 -12.41 -12.00
C LYS A 46 -2.05 -11.27 -10.99
N GLN A 47 -2.31 -11.59 -9.72
CA GLN A 47 -2.49 -10.60 -8.68
C GLN A 47 -1.17 -9.99 -8.22
N PHE A 48 -0.09 -10.76 -8.24
CA PHE A 48 1.20 -10.32 -7.70
C PHE A 48 1.71 -9.02 -8.32
N PRO A 49 1.72 -8.85 -9.67
CA PRO A 49 2.19 -7.59 -10.27
C PRO A 49 1.33 -6.39 -9.84
N VAL A 50 0.03 -6.58 -9.67
CA VAL A 50 -0.87 -5.51 -9.25
C VAL A 50 -0.54 -5.08 -7.82
N VAL A 51 -0.37 -6.04 -6.91
CA VAL A 51 0.00 -5.78 -5.52
C VAL A 51 1.38 -5.14 -5.45
N GLN A 52 2.33 -5.64 -6.26
CA GLN A 52 3.69 -5.10 -6.31
C GLN A 52 3.70 -3.62 -6.71
N LYS A 53 2.94 -3.26 -7.74
CA LYS A 53 2.80 -1.86 -8.16
C LYS A 53 2.20 -1.00 -7.04
N MET A 54 1.19 -1.52 -6.36
CA MET A 54 0.55 -0.82 -5.25
C MET A 54 1.55 -0.56 -4.12
N LEU A 55 2.34 -1.56 -3.74
CA LEU A 55 3.36 -1.43 -2.69
C LEU A 55 4.43 -0.42 -3.09
N ASP A 56 4.90 -0.47 -4.33
CA ASP A 56 5.90 0.48 -4.83
C ASP A 56 5.37 1.91 -4.81
N LYS A 57 4.13 2.10 -5.23
CA LYS A 57 3.50 3.42 -5.23
C LYS A 57 3.37 3.98 -3.81
N LEU A 58 2.93 3.15 -2.87
CA LEU A 58 2.77 3.55 -1.48
C LEU A 58 4.13 3.88 -0.83
N ALA A 59 5.17 3.13 -1.17
CA ALA A 59 6.52 3.43 -0.69
C ALA A 59 7.04 4.74 -1.29
N LYS A 60 6.79 4.98 -2.57
CA LYS A 60 7.21 6.20 -3.24
C LYS A 60 6.54 7.44 -2.64
N THR A 61 5.29 7.33 -2.23
CA THR A 61 4.54 8.42 -1.61
C THR A 61 4.70 8.50 -0.10
N ASN A 62 5.56 7.67 0.49
CA ASN A 62 5.84 7.62 1.92
C ASN A 62 4.65 7.22 2.79
N ILE A 63 3.65 6.56 2.22
CA ILE A 63 2.53 6.01 2.98
C ILE A 63 3.00 4.80 3.79
N ILE A 64 3.89 3.99 3.21
CA ILE A 64 4.60 2.93 3.92
C ILE A 64 6.10 3.12 3.71
N HIS A 65 6.89 2.57 4.63
CA HIS A 65 8.35 2.65 4.51
C HIS A 65 8.82 1.71 3.39
N ALA A 66 9.90 2.12 2.71
CA ALA A 66 10.47 1.32 1.61
C ALA A 66 10.86 -0.09 2.08
N ASN A 67 11.39 -0.22 3.29
CA ASN A 67 11.75 -1.52 3.86
C ASN A 67 10.54 -2.43 4.02
N LYS A 68 9.40 -1.86 4.48
CA LYS A 68 8.17 -2.63 4.61
C LYS A 68 7.66 -3.10 3.26
N ALA A 69 7.71 -2.23 2.24
CA ALA A 69 7.32 -2.60 0.88
C ALA A 69 8.20 -3.74 0.34
N ALA A 70 9.51 -3.64 0.53
CA ALA A 70 10.45 -4.68 0.11
C ALA A 70 10.18 -6.00 0.82
N ASN A 71 9.94 -5.97 2.13
CA ASN A 71 9.65 -7.16 2.92
C ASN A 71 8.34 -7.83 2.47
N LEU A 72 7.30 -7.03 2.22
CA LEU A 72 6.02 -7.55 1.75
C LEU A 72 6.14 -8.16 0.35
N LYS A 73 6.86 -7.50 -0.56
CA LYS A 73 7.09 -8.03 -1.90
C LYS A 73 7.84 -9.36 -1.85
N SER A 74 8.87 -9.44 -1.04
CA SER A 74 9.65 -10.67 -0.87
C SER A 74 8.79 -11.80 -0.31
N SER A 75 8.03 -11.53 0.75
CA SER A 75 7.14 -12.50 1.38
C SER A 75 6.08 -13.00 0.40
N LEU A 76 5.46 -12.11 -0.36
CA LEU A 76 4.43 -12.46 -1.33
C LEU A 76 5.00 -13.24 -2.51
N SER A 77 6.21 -12.88 -2.96
CA SER A 77 6.90 -13.61 -4.01
C SER A 77 7.15 -15.06 -3.60
N MET A 78 7.61 -15.27 -2.36
CA MET A 78 7.81 -16.61 -1.81
C MET A 78 6.49 -17.38 -1.73
N HIS A 79 5.41 -16.72 -1.32
CA HIS A 79 4.10 -17.34 -1.25
C HIS A 79 3.62 -17.82 -2.63
N VAL A 80 3.75 -16.96 -3.65
CA VAL A 80 3.36 -17.32 -5.02
C VAL A 80 4.21 -18.48 -5.54
N ASN A 81 5.51 -18.48 -5.26
CA ASN A 81 6.39 -19.56 -5.69
C ASN A 81 6.05 -20.89 -5.04
N LYS A 82 5.57 -20.86 -3.79
CA LYS A 82 5.19 -22.08 -3.07
C LYS A 82 3.91 -22.73 -3.60
N LEU A 83 3.07 -21.95 -4.27
CA LEU A 83 1.82 -22.47 -4.83
C LEU A 83 2.03 -23.37 -6.05
N GLY A 84 3.20 -23.32 -6.63
CA GLY A 84 3.54 -24.15 -7.76
C GLY A 84 4.56 -25.15 -7.44
#